data_f568b64a589488db0f9c13c4837bcdcc
#
_entry.id   f568b64a589488db0f9c13c4837bcdcc
#
_cell.length_a   1.000
_cell.length_b   1.000
_cell.length_c   1.000
_cell.angle_alpha   90.00
_cell.angle_beta   90.00
_cell.angle_gamma   90.00
#
_symmetry.space_group_name_H-M   'P 1'
#
loop_
_entity.id
_entity.type
_entity.pdbx_description
1 polymer ?
#
loop_
_entity_poly.entity_id
_entity_poly.type
_entity_poly.pdbx_seq_one_letter_code
_entity_poly.pdbx_strand_id
1 'polypeptide(L)'
;MKILKTVKKLINSLKNIEKYNIEIENIKFQNGSILYNLNLQKNSKNILDYEFKVFSQWGEDGIIAFLINNLNIENKFFVEFGVENYVESNTRFLLKKNNWSGLIIDSSIK
;
A
#
# COMPACT_ATOMS: atom_id res chain seq x y z
N MET A 1 25.93 5.81 34.26
CA MET A 1 25.34 7.10 33.85
C MET A 1 25.52 7.37 32.35
N LYS A 2 26.70 7.19 31.77
CA LYS A 2 26.96 7.37 30.34
C LYS A 2 26.18 6.34 29.48
N ILE A 3 26.14 5.09 29.89
CA ILE A 3 25.38 3.99 29.23
C ILE A 3 23.88 4.28 29.21
N LEU A 4 23.29 4.77 30.30
CA LEU A 4 21.88 5.10 30.38
C LEU A 4 21.48 6.23 29.42
N LYS A 5 22.36 7.24 29.26
CA LYS A 5 22.13 8.33 28.29
C LYS A 5 22.19 7.82 26.85
N THR A 6 23.11 6.92 26.55
CA THR A 6 23.23 6.29 25.23
C THR A 6 22.01 5.42 24.91
N VAL A 7 21.55 4.62 25.88
CA VAL A 7 20.35 3.80 25.72
C VAL A 7 19.10 4.67 25.48
N LYS A 8 18.92 5.75 26.25
CA LYS A 8 17.82 6.71 26.02
C LYS A 8 17.87 7.32 24.64
N LYS A 9 19.06 7.72 24.15
CA LYS A 9 19.24 8.28 22.82
C LYS A 9 18.85 7.27 21.74
N LEU A 10 19.26 6.00 21.92
CA LEU A 10 18.92 4.92 21.00
C LEU A 10 17.41 4.68 20.95
N ILE A 11 16.75 4.59 22.09
CA ILE A 11 15.29 4.41 22.18
C ILE A 11 14.56 5.56 21.47
N ASN A 12 14.99 6.81 21.70
CA ASN A 12 14.38 7.95 21.03
C ASN A 12 14.59 7.92 19.51
N SER A 13 15.78 7.49 19.04
CA SER A 13 16.06 7.32 17.62
C SER A 13 15.16 6.25 17.00
N LEU A 14 14.94 5.13 17.68
CA LEU A 14 14.02 4.06 17.21
C LEU A 14 12.58 4.55 17.10
N LYS A 15 12.09 5.29 18.09
CA LYS A 15 10.75 5.91 18.07
C LYS A 15 10.60 6.90 16.92
N ASN A 16 11.64 7.67 16.63
CA ASN A 16 11.63 8.61 15.50
C ASN A 16 11.61 7.87 14.15
N ILE A 17 12.32 6.76 14.01
CA ILE A 17 12.27 5.91 12.80
C ILE A 17 10.85 5.40 12.56
N GLU A 18 10.20 4.89 13.59
CA GLU A 18 8.82 4.41 13.50
C GLU A 18 7.85 5.53 13.07
N LYS A 19 7.98 6.71 13.66
CA LYS A 19 7.21 7.90 13.28
C LYS A 19 7.43 8.28 11.81
N TYR A 20 8.68 8.30 11.35
CA TYR A 20 9.00 8.61 9.96
C TYR A 20 8.46 7.56 9.00
N ASN A 21 8.48 6.28 9.36
CA ASN A 21 7.90 5.22 8.54
C ASN A 21 6.39 5.42 8.35
N ILE A 22 5.67 5.80 9.39
CA ILE A 22 4.23 6.13 9.32
C ILE A 22 3.99 7.34 8.41
N GLU A 23 4.80 8.38 8.54
CA GLU A 23 4.68 9.58 7.69
C GLU A 23 4.98 9.27 6.22
N ILE A 24 6.00 8.46 5.95
CA ILE A 24 6.33 8.01 4.58
C ILE A 24 5.17 7.19 3.99
N GLU A 25 4.57 6.31 4.76
CA GLU A 25 3.41 5.53 4.32
C GLU A 25 2.23 6.43 3.97
N ASN A 26 1.96 7.44 4.79
CA ASN A 26 0.92 8.42 4.52
C ASN A 26 1.19 9.22 3.25
N ILE A 27 2.43 9.66 3.03
CA ILE A 27 2.83 10.38 1.82
C ILE A 27 2.66 9.47 0.58
N LYS A 28 3.08 8.23 0.66
CA LYS A 28 2.89 7.24 -0.41
C LYS A 28 1.41 7.06 -0.75
N PHE A 29 0.56 6.95 0.26
CA PHE A 29 -0.88 6.81 0.09
C PHE A 29 -1.51 8.04 -0.56
N GLN A 30 -1.14 9.24 -0.12
CA GLN A 30 -1.60 10.51 -0.71
C GLN A 30 -1.14 10.63 -2.17
N ASN A 31 0.11 10.33 -2.46
CA ASN A 31 0.65 10.33 -3.82
C ASN A 31 -0.09 9.33 -4.71
N GLY A 32 -0.32 8.11 -4.23
CA GLY A 32 -1.10 7.09 -4.93
C GLY A 32 -2.53 7.54 -5.20
N SER A 33 -3.15 8.26 -4.27
CA SER A 33 -4.50 8.82 -4.45
C SER A 33 -4.55 9.89 -5.54
N ILE A 34 -3.51 10.71 -5.67
CA ILE A 34 -3.36 11.68 -6.75
C ILE A 34 -3.21 10.96 -8.09
N LEU A 35 -2.33 9.97 -8.16
CA LEU A 35 -2.09 9.18 -9.38
C LEU A 35 -3.34 8.40 -9.79
N TYR A 36 -4.08 7.86 -8.83
CA TYR A 36 -5.38 7.24 -9.07
C TYR A 36 -6.34 8.19 -9.80
N ASN A 37 -6.49 9.42 -9.29
CA ASN A 37 -7.36 10.42 -9.89
C ASN A 37 -6.89 10.87 -11.29
N LEU A 38 -5.58 11.01 -11.49
CA LEU A 38 -5.01 11.31 -12.80
C LEU A 38 -5.27 10.19 -13.80
N ASN A 39 -5.16 8.93 -13.36
CA ASN A 39 -5.43 7.77 -14.19
C ASN A 39 -6.89 7.66 -14.63
N LEU A 40 -7.85 8.17 -13.86
CA LEU A 40 -9.26 8.22 -14.27
C LEU A 40 -9.50 9.06 -15.53
N GLN A 41 -8.64 10.03 -15.78
CA GLN A 41 -8.72 10.93 -16.94
C GLN A 41 -7.84 10.46 -18.12
N LYS A 42 -7.00 9.48 -17.90
CA LYS A 42 -6.08 8.96 -18.90
C LYS A 42 -6.81 8.03 -19.89
N ASN A 43 -6.48 8.19 -21.14
CA ASN A 43 -7.01 7.34 -22.22
C ASN A 43 -5.85 6.68 -22.97
N SER A 44 -5.24 5.67 -22.34
CA SER A 44 -4.20 4.85 -22.96
C SER A 44 -4.71 3.44 -23.25
N LYS A 45 -4.24 2.86 -24.35
CA LYS A 45 -4.49 1.46 -24.71
C LYS A 45 -3.46 0.50 -24.10
N ASN A 46 -2.38 1.04 -23.54
CA ASN A 46 -1.38 0.26 -22.84
C ASN A 46 -1.65 0.26 -21.35
N ILE A 47 -1.96 -0.89 -20.77
CA ILE A 47 -2.27 -1.04 -19.35
C ILE A 47 -1.10 -0.60 -18.44
N LEU A 48 0.15 -0.74 -18.92
CA LEU A 48 1.33 -0.34 -18.16
C LEU A 48 1.41 1.19 -17.92
N ASP A 49 0.74 1.99 -18.74
CA ASP A 49 0.68 3.45 -18.54
C ASP A 49 -0.12 3.84 -17.29
N TYR A 50 -0.86 2.90 -16.70
CA TYR A 50 -1.65 3.12 -15.49
C TYR A 50 -0.92 2.69 -14.21
N GLU A 51 0.29 2.14 -14.32
CA GLU A 51 1.07 1.72 -13.16
C GLU A 51 1.33 2.87 -12.18
N PHE A 52 1.15 2.60 -10.92
CA PHE A 52 1.74 3.34 -9.81
C PHE A 52 1.89 2.41 -8.60
N LYS A 53 2.84 2.74 -7.72
CA LYS A 53 3.18 1.93 -6.55
C LYS A 53 2.86 2.69 -5.27
N VAL A 54 2.12 2.06 -4.38
CA VAL A 54 1.90 2.49 -2.99
C VAL A 54 2.31 1.38 -2.03
N PHE A 55 1.63 0.24 -2.10
CA PHE A 55 1.85 -0.92 -1.24
C PHE A 55 2.25 -2.18 -2.01
N SER A 56 1.98 -2.25 -3.31
CA SER A 56 2.41 -3.36 -4.15
C SER A 56 3.92 -3.35 -4.38
N GLN A 57 4.45 -4.48 -4.82
CA GLN A 57 5.90 -4.62 -5.04
C GLN A 57 6.40 -3.78 -6.21
N TRP A 58 5.61 -3.68 -7.27
CA TRP A 58 5.99 -2.98 -8.52
C TRP A 58 5.04 -1.83 -8.83
N GLY A 59 4.05 -2.04 -9.67
CA GLY A 59 3.08 -1.03 -10.10
C GLY A 59 1.64 -1.52 -10.09
N GLU A 60 1.39 -2.65 -9.47
CA GLU A 60 0.11 -3.35 -9.48
C GLU A 60 -1.01 -2.54 -8.86
N ASP A 61 -0.73 -1.65 -7.90
CA ASP A 61 -1.75 -0.75 -7.33
C ASP A 61 -2.46 0.05 -8.41
N GLY A 62 -1.71 0.59 -9.37
CA GLY A 62 -2.26 1.34 -10.49
C GLY A 62 -3.03 0.49 -11.48
N ILE A 63 -2.52 -0.69 -11.80
CA ILE A 63 -3.17 -1.64 -12.71
C ILE A 63 -4.49 -2.14 -12.12
N ILE A 64 -4.50 -2.53 -10.84
CA ILE A 64 -5.71 -2.98 -10.15
C ILE A 64 -6.74 -1.84 -10.10
N ALA A 65 -6.31 -0.62 -9.77
CA ALA A 65 -7.17 0.56 -9.80
C ALA A 65 -7.81 0.78 -11.18
N PHE A 66 -7.04 0.65 -12.25
CA PHE A 66 -7.55 0.73 -13.62
C PHE A 66 -8.59 -0.35 -13.89
N LEU A 67 -8.31 -1.60 -13.54
CA LEU A 67 -9.21 -2.73 -13.77
C LEU A 67 -10.54 -2.56 -13.03
N ILE A 68 -10.52 -2.23 -11.74
CA ILE A 68 -11.76 -2.06 -10.95
C ILE A 68 -12.61 -0.87 -11.41
N ASN A 69 -11.99 0.15 -12.00
CA ASN A 69 -12.72 1.31 -12.53
C ASN A 69 -13.33 1.06 -13.92
N ASN A 70 -12.81 0.09 -14.65
CA ASN A 70 -13.26 -0.23 -16.02
C ASN A 70 -14.07 -1.51 -16.12
N LEU A 71 -14.09 -2.33 -15.08
CA LEU A 71 -14.87 -3.55 -14.98
C LEU A 71 -16.08 -3.34 -14.07
N ASN A 72 -17.20 -3.90 -14.44
CA ASN A 72 -18.39 -3.91 -13.59
C ASN A 72 -18.26 -5.02 -12.54
N ILE A 73 -17.70 -4.69 -11.37
CA ILE A 73 -17.51 -5.62 -10.26
C ILE A 73 -18.56 -5.32 -9.18
N GLU A 74 -19.56 -6.17 -9.09
CA GLU A 74 -20.66 -6.01 -8.12
C GLU A 74 -20.20 -6.29 -6.69
N ASN A 75 -19.41 -7.35 -6.50
CA ASN A 75 -18.93 -7.76 -5.18
C ASN A 75 -17.53 -7.20 -4.90
N LYS A 76 -17.47 -6.20 -4.04
CA LYS A 76 -16.22 -5.53 -3.65
C LYS A 76 -15.46 -6.34 -2.61
N PHE A 77 -15.07 -7.54 -2.97
CA PHE A 77 -14.35 -8.48 -2.13
C PHE A 77 -13.16 -9.07 -2.87
N PHE A 78 -12.02 -9.20 -2.18
CA PHE A 78 -10.79 -9.77 -2.73
C PHE A 78 -10.29 -10.97 -1.92
N VAL A 79 -9.45 -11.78 -2.53
CA VAL A 79 -8.66 -12.83 -1.87
C VAL A 79 -7.21 -12.65 -2.31
N GLU A 80 -6.29 -12.60 -1.37
CA GLU A 80 -4.87 -12.51 -1.64
C GLU A 80 -4.07 -13.53 -0.82
N PHE A 81 -3.07 -14.14 -1.45
CA PHE A 81 -2.21 -15.16 -0.86
C PHE A 81 -0.78 -14.63 -0.73
N GLY A 82 -0.04 -15.12 0.30
CA GLY A 82 1.39 -14.86 0.43
C GLY A 82 1.74 -13.41 0.79
N VAL A 83 0.98 -12.81 1.68
CA VAL A 83 1.10 -11.39 2.06
C VAL A 83 1.91 -11.15 3.33
N GLU A 84 2.39 -12.19 3.99
CA GLU A 84 3.13 -12.14 5.25
C GLU A 84 2.43 -11.26 6.31
N ASN A 85 2.97 -10.06 6.58
CA ASN A 85 2.43 -9.08 7.53
C ASN A 85 1.50 -8.02 6.88
N TYR A 86 1.17 -8.17 5.61
CA TYR A 86 0.32 -7.25 4.85
C TYR A 86 0.88 -5.82 4.69
N VAL A 87 2.18 -5.62 4.91
CA VAL A 87 2.85 -4.33 4.66
C VAL A 87 2.99 -4.08 3.17
N GLU A 88 3.52 -5.09 2.44
CA GLU A 88 3.56 -5.14 0.98
C GLU A 88 2.47 -6.08 0.49
N SER A 89 1.57 -5.59 -0.33
CA SER A 89 0.45 -6.38 -0.85
C SER A 89 -0.20 -5.68 -2.04
N ASN A 90 -0.84 -6.47 -2.91
CA ASN A 90 -1.55 -5.96 -4.08
C ASN A 90 -2.94 -5.40 -3.75
N THR A 91 -3.52 -5.77 -2.62
CA THR A 91 -4.89 -5.40 -2.25
C THR A 91 -4.98 -4.32 -1.18
N ARG A 92 -3.88 -3.95 -0.53
CA ARG A 92 -3.88 -2.98 0.56
C ARG A 92 -4.31 -1.58 0.12
N PHE A 93 -3.90 -1.15 -1.07
CA PHE A 93 -4.36 0.13 -1.63
C PHE A 93 -5.86 0.10 -1.93
N LEU A 94 -6.34 -0.99 -2.50
CA LEU A 94 -7.75 -1.24 -2.78
C LEU A 94 -8.60 -1.20 -1.50
N LEU A 95 -8.13 -1.85 -0.42
CA LEU A 95 -8.76 -1.83 0.88
C LEU A 95 -8.88 -0.40 1.44
N LYS A 96 -7.78 0.34 1.44
CA LYS A 96 -7.67 1.68 2.06
C LYS A 96 -8.34 2.77 1.22
N LYS A 97 -8.20 2.72 -0.10
CA LYS A 97 -8.70 3.77 -1.02
C LYS A 97 -10.14 3.55 -1.43
N ASN A 98 -10.52 2.32 -1.72
CA ASN A 98 -11.82 2.00 -2.32
C ASN A 98 -12.78 1.28 -1.36
N ASN A 99 -12.40 1.11 -0.09
CA ASN A 99 -13.20 0.43 0.93
C ASN A 99 -13.62 -1.00 0.55
N TRP A 100 -12.78 -1.70 -0.19
CA TRP A 100 -12.98 -3.12 -0.45
C TRP A 100 -12.69 -3.92 0.82
N SER A 101 -13.34 -5.04 1.00
CA SER A 101 -13.03 -6.03 2.02
C SER A 101 -12.44 -7.28 1.38
N GLY A 102 -11.83 -8.16 2.18
CA GLY A 102 -11.25 -9.36 1.62
C GLY A 102 -10.70 -10.33 2.64
N LEU A 103 -10.20 -11.44 2.11
CA LEU A 103 -9.52 -12.50 2.85
C LEU A 103 -8.06 -12.51 2.43
N ILE A 104 -7.16 -12.48 3.39
CA ILE A 104 -5.74 -12.70 3.19
C ILE A 104 -5.34 -14.05 3.78
N ILE A 105 -4.54 -14.80 3.03
CA ILE A 105 -4.09 -16.14 3.42
C ILE A 105 -2.56 -16.18 3.31
N ASP A 106 -1.92 -16.52 4.41
CA ASP A 106 -0.48 -16.71 4.46
C ASP A 106 -0.13 -18.01 5.18
N SER A 107 0.87 -18.71 4.66
CA SER A 107 1.35 -19.98 5.24
C SER A 107 2.50 -19.79 6.24
N SER A 108 2.97 -18.57 6.45
CA SER A 108 4.05 -18.31 7.39
C SER A 108 3.60 -18.58 8.83
N ILE A 109 4.28 -19.51 9.46
CA ILE A 109 4.12 -19.77 10.90
C ILE A 109 4.95 -18.70 11.63
N LYS A 110 4.29 -17.85 12.39
CA LYS A 110 4.95 -16.92 13.31
C LYS A 110 5.06 -17.51 14.69
#